data_517c71872317dbbb4f5b60d86950176b
#
_entry.id   517c71872317dbbb4f5b60d86950176b
#
_cell.length_a   1.000
_cell.length_b   1.000
_cell.length_c   1.000
_cell.angle_alpha   90.00
_cell.angle_beta   90.00
_cell.angle_gamma   90.00
#
_symmetry.space_group_name_H-M   'P 1'
#
loop_
_entity.id
_entity.type
_entity.pdbx_description
1 polymer ?
#
loop_
_entity_poly.entity_id
_entity_poly.type
_entity_poly.pdbx_seq_one_letter_code
_entity_poly.pdbx_strand_id
1 'polypeptide(L)'
;MGTPFLEVDTISKSFGGLKAVSDVSFSMARDEIIGLIGPNGAGKTTLLRLITGILKLDSGMIKFKGKKIIGMKTWDIVNLGIACTFQNMRPFRRLPIIANVMVSCLSPRSMKRGEWVKRIEAKAMDALEFAGISDMALEKASTLSQGDLKRLEVARAIATEPELLLLDEPFGGLSPAETELMAKSIKRLHKGGRFGRLHSEGPAMVIIEHKLQQLMKIADRVIVLNFGTMVADGSPEKVCADKNVIECYLGEGGK
;
A
#
# COMPACT_ATOMS: atom_id res chain seq x y z
N MET A 1 17.72 4.65 20.76
CA MET A 1 17.00 4.61 19.48
C MET A 1 15.65 3.94 19.73
N GLY A 2 14.53 4.56 19.30
CA GLY A 2 13.20 3.96 19.48
C GLY A 2 13.03 2.69 18.64
N THR A 3 12.10 1.81 19.04
CA THR A 3 11.76 0.61 18.26
C THR A 3 11.20 1.02 16.90
N PRO A 4 11.70 0.50 15.76
CA PRO A 4 11.16 0.79 14.43
C PRO A 4 9.66 0.44 14.35
N PHE A 5 8.91 1.23 13.57
CA PHE A 5 7.48 0.99 13.36
C PHE A 5 7.24 -0.28 12.52
N LEU A 6 7.99 -0.44 11.42
CA LEU A 6 8.13 -1.69 10.67
C LEU A 6 9.62 -2.03 10.60
N GLU A 7 9.96 -3.27 10.89
CA GLU A 7 11.32 -3.81 10.77
C GLU A 7 11.27 -5.05 9.86
N VAL A 8 12.02 -5.01 8.79
CA VAL A 8 12.25 -6.11 7.85
C VAL A 8 13.71 -6.46 7.95
N ASP A 9 14.03 -7.67 8.37
CA ASP A 9 15.38 -8.11 8.67
C ASP A 9 15.73 -9.38 7.89
N THR A 10 16.66 -9.23 6.94
CA THR A 10 17.30 -10.27 6.12
C THR A 10 16.30 -11.28 5.54
N ILE A 11 15.18 -10.76 5.00
CA ILE A 11 14.12 -11.61 4.48
C ILE A 11 14.47 -12.16 3.10
N SER A 12 14.16 -13.45 2.89
CA SER A 12 14.32 -14.10 1.60
C SER A 12 13.10 -14.93 1.22
N LYS A 13 12.83 -15.01 -0.10
CA LYS A 13 11.77 -15.81 -0.69
C LYS A 13 12.15 -16.31 -2.06
N SER A 14 12.03 -17.62 -2.25
CA SER A 14 12.24 -18.29 -3.54
C SER A 14 10.99 -18.97 -4.04
N PHE A 15 10.85 -19.07 -5.34
CA PHE A 15 9.84 -19.87 -6.04
C PHE A 15 10.57 -20.84 -6.98
N GLY A 16 10.61 -22.12 -6.61
CA GLY A 16 11.49 -23.08 -7.31
C GLY A 16 12.95 -22.61 -7.23
N GLY A 17 13.61 -22.48 -8.37
CA GLY A 17 15.01 -22.00 -8.44
C GLY A 17 15.16 -20.48 -8.48
N LEU A 18 14.08 -19.71 -8.57
CA LEU A 18 14.13 -18.24 -8.68
C LEU A 18 14.04 -17.58 -7.30
N LYS A 19 15.09 -16.83 -6.90
CA LYS A 19 15.05 -15.96 -5.72
C LYS A 19 14.29 -14.68 -6.06
N ALA A 20 13.04 -14.56 -5.58
CA ALA A 20 12.20 -13.39 -5.82
C ALA A 20 12.47 -12.25 -4.83
N VAL A 21 12.96 -12.57 -3.62
CA VAL A 21 13.47 -11.62 -2.61
C VAL A 21 14.69 -12.30 -1.97
N SER A 22 15.81 -11.60 -1.86
CA SER A 22 17.07 -12.11 -1.33
C SER A 22 17.68 -11.12 -0.36
N ASP A 23 17.71 -11.51 0.91
CA ASP A 23 18.37 -10.81 2.02
C ASP A 23 18.02 -9.32 2.14
N VAL A 24 16.76 -8.98 1.90
CA VAL A 24 16.25 -7.60 1.99
C VAL A 24 16.07 -7.21 3.46
N SER A 25 16.68 -6.07 3.82
CA SER A 25 16.60 -5.50 5.18
C SER A 25 16.35 -4.00 5.12
N PHE A 26 15.32 -3.52 5.82
CA PHE A 26 15.08 -2.10 6.05
C PHE A 26 14.20 -1.90 7.29
N SER A 27 14.21 -0.70 7.81
CA SER A 27 13.30 -0.26 8.87
C SER A 27 12.50 0.94 8.41
N MET A 28 11.35 1.18 9.02
CA MET A 28 10.44 2.27 8.70
C MET A 28 9.98 2.98 9.96
N ALA A 29 9.93 4.30 9.93
CA ALA A 29 9.37 5.13 10.99
C ALA A 29 7.82 5.20 10.89
N ARG A 30 7.17 5.68 11.96
CA ARG A 30 5.70 5.80 12.04
C ARG A 30 5.13 6.85 11.09
N ASP A 31 5.90 7.89 10.84
CA ASP A 31 5.57 9.09 10.06
C ASP A 31 6.31 9.13 8.71
N GLU A 32 6.45 7.99 8.05
CA GLU A 32 7.25 7.87 6.83
C GLU A 32 6.41 7.35 5.66
N ILE A 33 6.62 7.91 4.46
CA ILE A 33 6.18 7.36 3.18
C ILE A 33 7.39 6.79 2.46
N ILE A 34 7.45 5.48 2.29
CA ILE A 34 8.48 4.80 1.50
C ILE A 34 7.94 4.53 0.10
N GLY A 35 8.65 5.05 -0.92
CA GLY A 35 8.48 4.63 -2.30
C GLY A 35 9.27 3.34 -2.55
N LEU A 36 8.63 2.29 -3.06
CA LEU A 36 9.29 1.04 -3.43
C LEU A 36 9.30 0.92 -4.95
N ILE A 37 10.46 1.07 -5.57
CA ILE A 37 10.62 1.08 -7.02
C ILE A 37 11.57 -0.03 -7.51
N GLY A 38 11.64 -0.21 -8.81
CA GLY A 38 12.50 -1.18 -9.49
C GLY A 38 11.82 -1.76 -10.73
N PRO A 39 12.57 -2.45 -11.59
CA PRO A 39 12.06 -3.08 -12.81
C PRO A 39 10.93 -4.09 -12.55
N ASN A 40 10.27 -4.53 -13.63
CA ASN A 40 9.33 -5.64 -13.55
C ASN A 40 10.05 -6.91 -13.11
N GLY A 41 9.45 -7.68 -12.22
CA GLY A 41 10.11 -8.86 -11.66
C GLY A 41 11.13 -8.59 -10.55
N ALA A 42 11.38 -7.33 -10.17
CA ALA A 42 12.35 -6.97 -9.11
C ALA A 42 11.98 -7.48 -7.69
N GLY A 43 10.78 -8.03 -7.48
CA GLY A 43 10.37 -8.57 -6.18
C GLY A 43 9.45 -7.65 -5.35
N LYS A 44 9.08 -6.47 -5.85
CA LYS A 44 8.27 -5.46 -5.14
C LYS A 44 6.96 -6.01 -4.58
N THR A 45 6.10 -6.55 -5.43
CA THR A 45 4.81 -7.15 -5.03
C THR A 45 5.00 -8.37 -4.13
N THR A 46 6.09 -9.13 -4.34
CA THR A 46 6.46 -10.26 -3.47
C THR A 46 6.76 -9.75 -2.06
N LEU A 47 7.54 -8.67 -1.92
CA LEU A 47 7.84 -8.04 -0.64
C LEU A 47 6.56 -7.61 0.10
N LEU A 48 5.61 -6.94 -0.56
CA LEU A 48 4.34 -6.57 0.04
C LEU A 48 3.54 -7.81 0.50
N ARG A 49 3.53 -8.87 -0.30
CA ARG A 49 2.83 -10.12 0.05
C ARG A 49 3.49 -10.86 1.23
N LEU A 50 4.79 -10.71 1.44
CA LEU A 50 5.49 -11.22 2.61
C LEU A 50 5.12 -10.43 3.86
N ILE A 51 5.09 -9.09 3.79
CA ILE A 51 4.69 -8.21 4.91
C ILE A 51 3.23 -8.48 5.32
N THR A 52 2.34 -8.73 4.35
CA THR A 52 0.91 -9.01 4.62
C THR A 52 0.61 -10.45 5.02
N GLY A 53 1.62 -11.33 5.06
CA GLY A 53 1.44 -12.74 5.42
C GLY A 53 0.70 -13.58 4.36
N ILE A 54 0.49 -13.05 3.15
CA ILE A 54 -0.07 -13.80 2.01
C ILE A 54 0.93 -14.85 1.53
N LEU A 55 2.21 -14.49 1.56
CA LEU A 55 3.31 -15.40 1.28
C LEU A 55 4.08 -15.68 2.58
N LYS A 56 4.54 -16.91 2.75
CA LYS A 56 5.44 -17.29 3.83
C LYS A 56 6.88 -16.97 3.44
N LEU A 57 7.64 -16.41 4.39
CA LEU A 57 9.08 -16.26 4.27
C LEU A 57 9.77 -17.63 4.21
N ASP A 58 10.90 -17.69 3.51
CA ASP A 58 11.81 -18.83 3.59
C ASP A 58 12.84 -18.60 4.72
N SER A 59 13.31 -17.35 4.90
CA SER A 59 14.20 -16.94 6.00
C SER A 59 13.98 -15.47 6.36
N GLY A 60 14.56 -15.05 7.49
CA GLY A 60 14.53 -13.68 7.99
C GLY A 60 13.39 -13.39 8.95
N MET A 61 13.14 -12.10 9.22
CA MET A 61 12.18 -11.66 10.22
C MET A 61 11.45 -10.41 9.79
N ILE A 62 10.14 -10.32 10.10
CA ILE A 62 9.36 -9.08 9.99
C ILE A 62 8.72 -8.79 11.35
N LYS A 63 8.90 -7.55 11.84
CA LYS A 63 8.23 -7.05 13.04
C LYS A 63 7.45 -5.79 12.72
N PHE A 64 6.27 -5.69 13.28
CA PHE A 64 5.43 -4.50 13.25
C PHE A 64 5.18 -4.02 14.68
N LYS A 65 5.59 -2.79 15.00
CA LYS A 65 5.52 -2.22 16.35
C LYS A 65 6.20 -3.12 17.39
N GLY A 66 7.37 -3.67 17.03
CA GLY A 66 8.14 -4.61 17.86
C GLY A 66 7.59 -6.04 17.91
N LYS A 67 6.37 -6.31 17.41
CA LYS A 67 5.76 -7.65 17.40
C LYS A 67 6.12 -8.41 16.14
N LYS A 68 6.59 -9.65 16.25
CA LYS A 68 6.78 -10.56 15.11
C LYS A 68 5.44 -10.85 14.44
N ILE A 69 5.38 -10.70 13.11
CA ILE A 69 4.17 -10.97 12.31
C ILE A 69 4.32 -12.20 11.41
N ILE A 70 5.50 -12.82 11.40
CA ILE A 70 5.77 -14.03 10.60
C ILE A 70 4.88 -15.17 11.07
N GLY A 71 4.27 -15.88 10.11
CA GLY A 71 3.38 -17.02 10.38
C GLY A 71 2.00 -16.63 10.89
N MET A 72 1.74 -15.35 11.12
CA MET A 72 0.39 -14.86 11.41
C MET A 72 -0.51 -15.02 10.19
N LYS A 73 -1.80 -15.22 10.43
CA LYS A 73 -2.81 -15.23 9.38
C LYS A 73 -3.07 -13.81 8.89
N THR A 74 -3.37 -13.65 7.60
CA THR A 74 -3.58 -12.33 6.98
C THR A 74 -4.59 -11.46 7.73
N TRP A 75 -5.70 -12.04 8.20
CA TRP A 75 -6.70 -11.28 8.97
C TRP A 75 -6.21 -10.80 10.33
N ASP A 76 -5.28 -11.53 10.99
CA ASP A 76 -4.65 -11.08 12.24
C ASP A 76 -3.71 -9.90 11.96
N ILE A 77 -3.00 -9.91 10.82
CA ILE A 77 -2.14 -8.82 10.37
C ILE A 77 -2.97 -7.56 10.06
N VAL A 78 -4.12 -7.71 9.40
CA VAL A 78 -5.08 -6.61 9.19
C VAL A 78 -5.56 -6.04 10.51
N ASN A 79 -5.90 -6.89 11.48
CA ASN A 79 -6.34 -6.46 12.81
C ASN A 79 -5.23 -5.76 13.62
N LEU A 80 -3.95 -6.04 13.34
CA LEU A 80 -2.82 -5.28 13.91
C LEU A 80 -2.71 -3.86 13.31
N GLY A 81 -3.33 -3.61 12.16
CA GLY A 81 -3.34 -2.31 11.50
C GLY A 81 -2.53 -2.22 10.22
N ILE A 82 -2.26 -3.33 9.56
CA ILE A 82 -1.62 -3.34 8.23
C ILE A 82 -2.69 -3.60 7.18
N ALA A 83 -2.90 -2.67 6.24
CA ALA A 83 -3.75 -2.88 5.08
C ALA A 83 -2.94 -2.81 3.78
N CYS A 84 -3.44 -3.49 2.74
CA CYS A 84 -2.77 -3.53 1.45
C CYS A 84 -3.81 -3.46 0.33
N THR A 85 -3.48 -2.75 -0.74
CA THR A 85 -4.14 -2.88 -2.04
C THR A 85 -3.45 -3.96 -2.86
N PHE A 86 -4.17 -4.57 -3.82
CA PHE A 86 -3.64 -5.64 -4.65
C PHE A 86 -3.76 -5.32 -6.13
N GLN A 87 -2.81 -5.78 -6.93
CA GLN A 87 -2.81 -5.58 -8.37
C GLN A 87 -4.03 -6.22 -9.07
N ASN A 88 -4.51 -7.36 -8.56
CA ASN A 88 -5.69 -8.06 -9.09
C ASN A 88 -6.89 -7.87 -8.16
N MET A 89 -7.66 -6.84 -8.42
CA MET A 89 -8.86 -6.52 -7.66
C MET A 89 -9.98 -7.53 -7.87
N ARG A 90 -10.63 -7.90 -6.76
CA ARG A 90 -11.83 -8.74 -6.79
C ARG A 90 -12.95 -8.07 -5.99
N PRO A 91 -13.56 -7.01 -6.52
CA PRO A 91 -14.71 -6.39 -5.87
C PRO A 91 -15.90 -7.34 -5.90
N PHE A 92 -16.83 -7.14 -4.99
CA PHE A 92 -18.16 -7.77 -5.05
C PHE A 92 -18.96 -7.12 -6.17
N ARG A 93 -18.75 -7.58 -7.41
CA ARG A 93 -19.24 -6.92 -8.65
C ARG A 93 -20.75 -6.65 -8.67
N ARG A 94 -21.56 -7.50 -8.01
CA ARG A 94 -23.02 -7.40 -7.97
C ARG A 94 -23.53 -6.45 -6.89
N LEU A 95 -22.66 -6.07 -5.94
CA LEU A 95 -23.00 -5.15 -4.85
C LEU A 95 -22.75 -3.70 -5.27
N PRO A 96 -23.47 -2.73 -4.66
CA PRO A 96 -23.15 -1.32 -4.77
C PRO A 96 -21.70 -1.03 -4.33
N ILE A 97 -21.14 0.04 -4.88
CA ILE A 97 -19.77 0.48 -4.57
C ILE A 97 -19.61 0.75 -3.07
N ILE A 98 -20.57 1.46 -2.46
CA ILE A 98 -20.57 1.72 -1.02
C ILE A 98 -20.57 0.42 -0.19
N ALA A 99 -21.34 -0.58 -0.60
CA ALA A 99 -21.40 -1.87 0.10
C ALA A 99 -20.06 -2.60 0.08
N ASN A 100 -19.28 -2.47 -1.01
CA ASN A 100 -17.92 -3.00 -1.09
C ASN A 100 -16.99 -2.38 -0.04
N VAL A 101 -17.16 -1.09 0.26
CA VAL A 101 -16.36 -0.39 1.28
C VAL A 101 -16.87 -0.70 2.68
N MET A 102 -18.21 -0.76 2.87
CA MET A 102 -18.82 -1.10 4.16
C MET A 102 -18.32 -2.44 4.71
N VAL A 103 -18.11 -3.45 3.85
CA VAL A 103 -17.52 -4.73 4.25
C VAL A 103 -16.16 -4.54 4.92
N SER A 104 -15.34 -3.61 4.44
CA SER A 104 -14.02 -3.32 5.05
C SER A 104 -14.15 -2.61 6.39
N CYS A 105 -15.21 -1.81 6.59
CA CYS A 105 -15.51 -1.17 7.88
C CYS A 105 -15.94 -2.17 8.97
N LEU A 106 -16.32 -3.40 8.61
CA LEU A 106 -16.72 -4.46 9.55
C LEU A 106 -15.54 -5.20 10.18
N SER A 107 -14.29 -4.84 9.85
CA SER A 107 -13.13 -5.46 10.50
C SER A 107 -13.16 -5.19 12.01
N PRO A 108 -12.72 -6.13 12.87
CA PRO A 108 -12.68 -5.92 14.32
C PRO A 108 -11.91 -4.67 14.74
N ARG A 109 -10.93 -4.24 13.91
CA ARG A 109 -10.15 -3.03 14.15
C ARG A 109 -10.96 -1.76 13.90
N SER A 110 -11.69 -1.69 12.78
CA SER A 110 -12.44 -0.50 12.38
C SER A 110 -13.81 -0.38 13.04
N MET A 111 -14.36 -1.51 13.50
CA MET A 111 -15.67 -1.58 14.14
C MET A 111 -15.57 -1.44 15.66
N LYS A 112 -16.03 -0.32 16.19
CA LYS A 112 -16.17 -0.15 17.65
C LYS A 112 -17.45 -0.81 18.12
N ARG A 113 -17.39 -1.47 19.31
CA ARG A 113 -18.54 -2.14 19.92
C ARG A 113 -19.74 -1.19 20.02
N GLY A 114 -20.89 -1.57 19.44
CA GLY A 114 -22.11 -0.75 19.42
C GLY A 114 -22.20 0.25 18.25
N GLU A 115 -21.33 0.18 17.25
CA GLU A 115 -21.45 1.01 16.04
C GLU A 115 -22.67 0.60 15.21
N TRP A 116 -23.53 1.59 14.94
CA TRP A 116 -24.74 1.43 14.14
C TRP A 116 -24.41 1.46 12.64
N VAL A 117 -25.22 0.78 11.82
CA VAL A 117 -25.09 0.74 10.35
C VAL A 117 -24.87 2.13 9.72
N LYS A 118 -25.60 3.15 10.20
CA LYS A 118 -25.42 4.56 9.75
C LYS A 118 -24.01 5.10 9.93
N ARG A 119 -23.28 4.65 10.96
CA ARG A 119 -21.90 5.08 11.18
C ARG A 119 -20.93 4.37 10.25
N ILE A 120 -21.20 3.10 9.94
CA ILE A 120 -20.44 2.31 8.96
C ILE A 120 -20.63 2.90 7.57
N GLU A 121 -21.88 3.24 7.20
CA GLU A 121 -22.19 3.91 5.94
C GLU A 121 -21.47 5.25 5.81
N ALA A 122 -21.51 6.09 6.87
CA ALA A 122 -20.80 7.36 6.86
C ALA A 122 -19.27 7.19 6.69
N LYS A 123 -18.65 6.20 7.36
CA LYS A 123 -17.24 5.87 7.16
C LYS A 123 -16.95 5.42 5.72
N ALA A 124 -17.82 4.60 5.16
CA ALA A 124 -17.67 4.14 3.79
C ALA A 124 -17.78 5.30 2.79
N MET A 125 -18.72 6.24 3.01
CA MET A 125 -18.82 7.45 2.19
C MET A 125 -17.59 8.34 2.31
N ASP A 126 -17.07 8.56 3.52
CA ASP A 126 -15.81 9.31 3.73
C ASP A 126 -14.65 8.68 2.94
N ALA A 127 -14.57 7.35 2.90
CA ALA A 127 -13.53 6.63 2.15
C ALA A 127 -13.73 6.74 0.62
N LEU A 128 -14.98 6.73 0.14
CA LEU A 128 -15.30 6.95 -1.28
C LEU A 128 -15.04 8.38 -1.71
N GLU A 129 -15.32 9.36 -0.85
CA GLU A 129 -15.00 10.77 -1.08
C GLU A 129 -13.48 10.98 -1.19
N PHE A 130 -12.70 10.35 -0.28
CA PHE A 130 -11.25 10.32 -0.38
C PHE A 130 -10.78 9.80 -1.74
N ALA A 131 -11.35 8.70 -2.20
CA ALA A 131 -10.98 8.07 -3.46
C ALA A 131 -11.55 8.80 -4.69
N GLY A 132 -12.44 9.79 -4.51
CA GLY A 132 -13.06 10.58 -5.58
C GLY A 132 -14.06 9.81 -6.43
N ILE A 133 -14.82 8.90 -5.80
CA ILE A 133 -15.90 8.08 -6.44
C ILE A 133 -17.17 8.03 -5.59
N SER A 134 -17.38 9.02 -4.73
CA SER A 134 -18.57 9.07 -3.85
C SER A 134 -19.88 9.29 -4.60
N ASP A 135 -19.85 9.97 -5.73
CA ASP A 135 -20.96 10.19 -6.65
C ASP A 135 -21.51 8.88 -7.25
N MET A 136 -20.66 7.86 -7.38
CA MET A 136 -21.00 6.53 -7.89
C MET A 136 -21.39 5.53 -6.78
N ALA A 137 -21.52 5.96 -5.52
CA ALA A 137 -21.64 5.07 -4.34
C ALA A 137 -22.72 4.00 -4.44
N LEU A 138 -23.86 4.33 -5.06
CA LEU A 138 -25.01 3.43 -5.21
C LEU A 138 -24.97 2.58 -6.49
N GLU A 139 -24.04 2.85 -7.40
CA GLU A 139 -23.86 2.05 -8.61
C GLU A 139 -23.26 0.68 -8.28
N LYS A 140 -23.46 -0.29 -9.20
CA LYS A 140 -22.84 -1.61 -9.05
C LYS A 140 -21.34 -1.52 -9.35
N ALA A 141 -20.52 -2.20 -8.56
CA ALA A 141 -19.07 -2.24 -8.81
C ALA A 141 -18.68 -2.89 -10.16
N SER A 142 -19.63 -3.55 -10.84
CA SER A 142 -19.42 -4.08 -12.20
C SER A 142 -19.38 -3.01 -13.30
N THR A 143 -19.82 -1.78 -13.03
CA THR A 143 -19.84 -0.68 -14.01
C THR A 143 -18.55 0.15 -14.00
N LEU A 144 -17.71 -0.06 -12.98
CA LEU A 144 -16.49 0.72 -12.79
C LEU A 144 -15.45 0.51 -13.90
N SER A 145 -14.82 1.60 -14.31
CA SER A 145 -13.62 1.60 -15.12
C SER A 145 -12.43 0.98 -14.37
N GLN A 146 -11.33 0.69 -15.05
CA GLN A 146 -10.10 0.19 -14.40
C GLN A 146 -9.54 1.22 -13.38
N GLY A 147 -9.58 2.51 -13.71
CA GLY A 147 -9.16 3.58 -12.79
C GLY A 147 -10.04 3.66 -11.55
N ASP A 148 -11.38 3.58 -11.72
CA ASP A 148 -12.32 3.63 -10.59
C ASP A 148 -12.27 2.38 -9.73
N LEU A 149 -11.96 1.22 -10.33
CA LEU A 149 -11.67 0.00 -9.58
C LEU A 149 -10.45 0.19 -8.67
N LYS A 150 -9.38 0.87 -9.13
CA LYS A 150 -8.22 1.21 -8.30
C LYS A 150 -8.60 2.14 -7.16
N ARG A 151 -9.42 3.15 -7.44
CA ARG A 151 -9.94 4.07 -6.42
C ARG A 151 -10.78 3.33 -5.36
N LEU A 152 -11.65 2.41 -5.80
CA LEU A 152 -12.43 1.56 -4.90
C LEU A 152 -11.53 0.70 -4.00
N GLU A 153 -10.44 0.16 -4.53
CA GLU A 153 -9.49 -0.64 -3.76
C GLU A 153 -8.80 0.19 -2.67
N VAL A 154 -8.36 1.40 -3.02
CA VAL A 154 -7.81 2.36 -2.05
C VAL A 154 -8.84 2.70 -0.99
N ALA A 155 -10.10 3.01 -1.36
CA ALA A 155 -11.18 3.28 -0.43
C ALA A 155 -11.41 2.12 0.54
N ARG A 156 -11.43 0.88 0.04
CA ARG A 156 -11.56 -0.32 0.89
C ARG A 156 -10.40 -0.49 1.86
N ALA A 157 -9.16 -0.21 1.42
CA ALA A 157 -7.99 -0.34 2.28
C ALA A 157 -8.02 0.69 3.41
N ILE A 158 -8.29 1.96 3.12
CA ILE A 158 -8.34 3.03 4.14
C ILE A 158 -9.52 2.88 5.10
N ALA A 159 -10.63 2.29 4.66
CA ALA A 159 -11.81 2.04 5.51
C ALA A 159 -11.54 1.05 6.65
N THR A 160 -10.46 0.27 6.58
CA THR A 160 -9.99 -0.58 7.69
C THR A 160 -9.28 0.21 8.80
N GLU A 161 -9.10 1.51 8.63
CA GLU A 161 -8.35 2.41 9.53
C GLU A 161 -6.92 1.88 9.81
N PRO A 162 -6.08 1.68 8.78
CA PRO A 162 -4.76 1.11 8.95
C PRO A 162 -3.79 2.09 9.63
N GLU A 163 -2.79 1.53 10.33
CA GLU A 163 -1.63 2.28 10.79
C GLU A 163 -0.46 2.21 9.78
N LEU A 164 -0.41 1.11 9.01
CA LEU A 164 0.48 0.92 7.87
C LEU A 164 -0.35 0.59 6.63
N LEU A 165 -0.22 1.40 5.60
CA LEU A 165 -0.92 1.24 4.33
C LEU A 165 0.08 0.88 3.22
N LEU A 166 -0.11 -0.28 2.61
CA LEU A 166 0.71 -0.78 1.51
C LEU A 166 -0.08 -0.60 0.21
N LEU A 167 0.39 0.25 -0.68
CA LEU A 167 -0.27 0.58 -1.94
C LEU A 167 0.50 -0.02 -3.13
N ASP A 168 -0.14 -0.91 -3.88
CA ASP A 168 0.43 -1.53 -5.08
C ASP A 168 -0.17 -0.87 -6.32
N GLU A 169 0.60 0.02 -6.95
CA GLU A 169 0.26 0.81 -8.15
C GLU A 169 -1.07 1.59 -8.01
N PRO A 170 -1.22 2.46 -6.98
CA PRO A 170 -2.49 3.19 -6.76
C PRO A 170 -2.83 4.17 -7.87
N PHE A 171 -1.89 4.55 -8.74
CA PHE A 171 -2.09 5.45 -9.87
C PHE A 171 -2.38 4.73 -11.19
N GLY A 172 -2.46 3.39 -11.18
CA GLY A 172 -2.74 2.59 -12.37
C GLY A 172 -4.10 2.92 -12.99
N GLY A 173 -4.13 3.15 -14.31
CA GLY A 173 -5.37 3.46 -15.05
C GLY A 173 -5.92 4.88 -14.84
N LEU A 174 -5.28 5.73 -14.03
CA LEU A 174 -5.67 7.11 -13.83
C LEU A 174 -5.03 8.04 -14.88
N SER A 175 -5.78 9.03 -15.32
CA SER A 175 -5.28 10.15 -16.12
C SER A 175 -4.24 10.98 -15.34
N PRO A 176 -3.45 11.84 -15.98
CA PRO A 176 -2.49 12.70 -15.29
C PRO A 176 -3.12 13.59 -14.20
N ALA A 177 -4.29 14.18 -14.47
CA ALA A 177 -5.00 15.02 -13.50
C ALA A 177 -5.49 14.22 -12.30
N GLU A 178 -6.08 13.05 -12.53
CA GLU A 178 -6.53 12.14 -11.47
C GLU A 178 -5.37 11.59 -10.65
N THR A 179 -4.24 11.30 -11.29
CA THR A 179 -3.01 10.86 -10.62
C THR A 179 -2.52 11.95 -9.64
N GLU A 180 -2.51 13.21 -10.07
CA GLU A 180 -2.11 14.32 -9.21
C GLU A 180 -3.07 14.52 -8.03
N LEU A 181 -4.38 14.42 -8.26
CA LEU A 181 -5.39 14.48 -7.20
C LEU A 181 -5.21 13.34 -6.19
N MET A 182 -5.04 12.11 -6.65
CA MET A 182 -4.82 10.94 -5.79
C MET A 182 -3.52 11.09 -4.98
N ALA A 183 -2.44 11.54 -5.58
CA ALA A 183 -1.17 11.78 -4.89
C ALA A 183 -1.32 12.85 -3.78
N LYS A 184 -2.03 13.95 -4.06
CA LYS A 184 -2.36 14.97 -3.05
C LYS A 184 -3.20 14.39 -1.91
N SER A 185 -4.19 13.57 -2.23
CA SER A 185 -5.05 12.89 -1.25
C SER A 185 -4.23 11.94 -0.35
N ILE A 186 -3.37 11.12 -0.94
CA ILE A 186 -2.47 10.21 -0.20
C ILE A 186 -1.57 11.00 0.77
N LYS A 187 -0.93 12.08 0.29
CA LYS A 187 -0.08 12.92 1.14
C LYS A 187 -0.85 13.61 2.27
N ARG A 188 -2.10 14.04 1.99
CA ARG A 188 -2.99 14.61 3.00
C ARG A 188 -3.42 13.57 4.05
N LEU A 189 -3.73 12.35 3.64
CA LEU A 189 -4.06 11.25 4.55
C LEU A 189 -2.89 10.94 5.48
N HIS A 190 -1.69 10.82 4.95
CA HIS A 190 -0.46 10.56 5.71
C HIS A 190 -0.22 11.64 6.78
N LYS A 191 -0.46 12.91 6.47
CA LYS A 191 -0.29 14.02 7.42
C LYS A 191 -1.38 14.10 8.50
N GLY A 192 -2.30 13.14 8.57
CA GLY A 192 -3.38 13.14 9.55
C GLY A 192 -4.47 14.18 9.24
N GLY A 193 -4.62 14.59 7.98
CA GLY A 193 -5.74 15.42 7.56
C GLY A 193 -7.06 14.70 7.81
N ARG A 194 -8.01 15.34 8.51
CA ARG A 194 -9.35 14.79 8.69
C ARG A 194 -9.99 14.52 7.33
N PHE A 195 -10.07 13.25 6.96
CA PHE A 195 -11.04 12.76 6.00
C PHE A 195 -12.27 12.32 6.79
N GLY A 196 -13.21 13.23 6.96
CA GLY A 196 -14.41 12.95 7.69
C GLY A 196 -14.13 12.39 9.09
N ARG A 197 -14.47 11.12 9.29
CA ARG A 197 -14.31 10.39 10.57
C ARG A 197 -13.16 9.39 10.56
N LEU A 198 -12.47 9.26 9.42
CA LEU A 198 -11.32 8.38 9.25
C LEU A 198 -10.06 9.08 9.79
N HIS A 199 -9.30 8.41 10.60
CA HIS A 199 -7.96 8.74 11.09
C HIS A 199 -7.77 10.10 11.80
N SER A 200 -7.44 10.05 13.06
CA SER A 200 -6.86 11.20 13.81
C SER A 200 -5.37 11.37 13.49
N GLU A 201 -4.66 10.27 13.25
CA GLU A 201 -3.26 10.22 12.84
C GLU A 201 -3.17 9.47 11.50
N GLY A 202 -2.42 10.02 10.54
CA GLY A 202 -2.25 9.41 9.24
C GLY A 202 -1.47 8.08 9.31
N PRO A 203 -1.70 7.14 8.37
CA PRO A 203 -0.93 5.90 8.30
C PRO A 203 0.49 6.15 7.78
N ALA A 204 1.47 5.37 8.24
CA ALA A 204 2.71 5.15 7.50
C ALA A 204 2.39 4.44 6.18
N MET A 205 3.19 4.65 5.13
CA MET A 205 2.85 4.11 3.81
C MET A 205 4.06 3.51 3.11
N VAL A 206 3.85 2.36 2.44
CA VAL A 206 4.77 1.85 1.40
C VAL A 206 4.02 1.86 0.09
N ILE A 207 4.56 2.53 -0.92
CA ILE A 207 3.90 2.74 -2.21
C ILE A 207 4.77 2.18 -3.32
N ILE A 208 4.26 1.18 -4.05
CA ILE A 208 4.86 0.70 -5.29
C ILE A 208 4.25 1.52 -6.43
N GLU A 209 5.09 2.10 -7.27
CA GLU A 209 4.64 2.86 -8.44
C GLU A 209 5.64 2.85 -9.59
N HIS A 210 5.09 2.93 -10.81
CA HIS A 210 5.86 3.12 -12.04
C HIS A 210 5.85 4.59 -12.52
N LYS A 211 4.90 5.40 -12.04
CA LYS A 211 4.82 6.84 -12.29
C LYS A 211 5.79 7.58 -11.35
N LEU A 212 7.11 7.39 -11.59
CA LEU A 212 8.18 7.84 -10.69
C LEU A 212 8.07 9.32 -10.31
N GLN A 213 7.77 10.21 -11.28
CA GLN A 213 7.65 11.65 -11.01
C GLN A 213 6.62 11.98 -9.91
N GLN A 214 5.51 11.26 -9.87
CA GLN A 214 4.48 11.48 -8.85
C GLN A 214 4.86 10.85 -7.51
N LEU A 215 5.46 9.67 -7.55
CA LEU A 215 5.95 9.01 -6.34
C LEU A 215 7.01 9.85 -5.63
N MET A 216 8.00 10.37 -6.36
CA MET A 216 9.09 11.19 -5.81
C MET A 216 8.59 12.48 -5.14
N LYS A 217 7.42 13.03 -5.53
CA LYS A 217 6.83 14.22 -4.89
C LYS A 217 6.21 13.94 -3.52
N ILE A 218 5.88 12.69 -3.24
CA ILE A 218 5.15 12.30 -2.02
C ILE A 218 5.96 11.42 -1.08
N ALA A 219 6.94 10.67 -1.57
CA ALA A 219 7.78 9.80 -0.77
C ALA A 219 8.82 10.62 0.02
N ASP A 220 9.04 10.25 1.27
CA ASP A 220 10.11 10.79 2.12
C ASP A 220 11.42 10.05 1.87
N ARG A 221 11.32 8.76 1.52
CA ARG A 221 12.43 7.85 1.25
C ARG A 221 12.05 6.88 0.14
N VAL A 222 13.03 6.42 -0.62
CA VAL A 222 12.85 5.49 -1.73
C VAL A 222 13.78 4.29 -1.56
N ILE A 223 13.21 3.10 -1.69
CA ILE A 223 13.93 1.83 -1.74
C ILE A 223 13.85 1.30 -3.16
N VAL A 224 14.98 0.90 -3.71
CA VAL A 224 15.08 0.32 -5.05
C VAL A 224 15.39 -1.16 -4.95
N LEU A 225 14.53 -1.98 -5.54
CA LEU A 225 14.77 -3.40 -5.71
C LEU A 225 15.18 -3.71 -7.15
N ASN A 226 16.14 -4.64 -7.30
CA ASN A 226 16.48 -5.23 -8.59
C ASN A 226 16.81 -6.71 -8.38
N PHE A 227 16.23 -7.61 -9.17
CA PHE A 227 16.40 -9.07 -9.05
C PHE A 227 16.30 -9.59 -7.60
N GLY A 228 15.34 -9.08 -6.84
CA GLY A 228 15.07 -9.50 -5.46
C GLY A 228 16.00 -8.90 -4.41
N THR A 229 17.00 -8.11 -4.77
CA THR A 229 17.94 -7.47 -3.84
C THR A 229 17.70 -5.97 -3.75
N MET A 230 18.08 -5.36 -2.63
CA MET A 230 18.01 -3.92 -2.44
C MET A 230 19.29 -3.28 -3.04
N VAL A 231 19.09 -2.39 -4.03
CA VAL A 231 20.17 -1.71 -4.76
C VAL A 231 20.45 -0.33 -4.17
N ALA A 232 19.41 0.37 -3.75
CA ALA A 232 19.54 1.69 -3.15
C ALA A 232 18.45 1.93 -2.11
N ASP A 233 18.76 2.82 -1.16
CA ASP A 233 17.90 3.25 -0.07
C ASP A 233 18.28 4.67 0.35
N GLY A 234 17.39 5.63 0.16
CA GLY A 234 17.70 7.03 0.47
C GLY A 234 16.59 8.01 0.10
N SER A 235 16.88 9.31 0.20
CA SER A 235 15.95 10.34 -0.25
C SER A 235 15.71 10.25 -1.77
N PRO A 236 14.54 10.72 -2.26
CA PRO A 236 14.26 10.72 -3.70
C PRO A 236 15.38 11.30 -4.56
N GLU A 237 16.01 12.40 -4.12
CA GLU A 237 17.09 13.07 -4.85
C GLU A 237 18.35 12.20 -4.94
N LYS A 238 18.73 11.55 -3.82
CA LYS A 238 19.89 10.64 -3.79
C LYS A 238 19.71 9.43 -4.69
N VAL A 239 18.50 8.84 -4.63
CA VAL A 239 18.18 7.65 -5.44
C VAL A 239 18.13 7.99 -6.93
N CYS A 240 17.59 9.14 -7.31
CA CYS A 240 17.58 9.60 -8.72
C CYS A 240 19.00 9.86 -9.28
N ALA A 241 19.96 10.20 -8.44
CA ALA A 241 21.35 10.46 -8.84
C ALA A 241 22.25 9.21 -8.77
N ASP A 242 21.76 8.10 -8.24
CA ASP A 242 22.56 6.87 -8.08
C ASP A 242 22.76 6.16 -9.42
N LYS A 243 24.02 5.94 -9.80
CA LYS A 243 24.40 5.28 -11.06
C LYS A 243 23.85 3.86 -11.15
N ASN A 244 23.89 3.09 -10.07
CA ASN A 244 23.38 1.72 -10.05
C ASN A 244 21.87 1.70 -10.30
N VAL A 245 21.12 2.69 -9.78
CA VAL A 245 19.69 2.83 -10.03
C VAL A 245 19.44 3.17 -11.49
N ILE A 246 20.18 4.11 -12.06
CA ILE A 246 20.06 4.50 -13.47
C ILE A 246 20.33 3.28 -14.38
N GLU A 247 21.39 2.52 -14.11
CA GLU A 247 21.72 1.31 -14.86
C GLU A 247 20.64 0.22 -14.78
N CYS A 248 19.99 0.04 -13.62
CA CYS A 248 18.87 -0.89 -13.47
C CYS A 248 17.69 -0.60 -14.42
N TYR A 249 17.45 0.67 -14.74
CA TYR A 249 16.37 1.09 -15.63
C TYR A 249 16.81 1.23 -17.09
N LEU A 250 18.07 1.60 -17.37
CA LEU A 250 18.62 1.72 -18.73
C LEU A 250 19.02 0.37 -19.33
N GLY A 251 19.42 -0.60 -18.51
CA GLY A 251 19.79 -1.95 -18.96
C GLY A 251 18.66 -2.76 -19.59
N GLU A 252 17.39 -2.41 -19.33
CA GLU A 252 16.22 -3.04 -19.97
C GLU A 252 15.86 -2.46 -21.34
N GLY A 253 16.40 -1.30 -21.72
CA GLY A 253 16.13 -0.59 -23.00
C GLY A 253 17.11 -0.89 -24.12
N GLY A 254 18.10 -1.74 -23.93
CA GLY A 254 19.23 -1.99 -24.85
C GLY A 254 19.22 -3.37 -25.53
N LYS A 255 18.04 -3.98 -25.78
CA LYS A 255 17.93 -5.14 -26.70
C LYS A 255 16.73 -5.03 -27.59
#